data_9c0a6752207779de22597cd2701a557f
#
_entry.id   9c0a6752207779de22597cd2701a557f
#
_cell.length_a   1.000
_cell.length_b   1.000
_cell.length_c   1.000
_cell.angle_alpha   90.00
_cell.angle_beta   90.00
_cell.angle_gamma   90.00
#
_symmetry.space_group_name_H-M   'P 1'
#
loop_
_entity.id
_entity.type
_entity.pdbx_description
1 polymer ?
#
loop_
_entity_poly.entity_id
_entity_poly.type
_entity_poly.pdbx_seq_one_letter_code
_entity_poly.pdbx_strand_id
1 'polypeptide(L)'
;MRRLVRALAIVAVMGAGVLAIAPARHAALRSTGRILVASDQPQPADLIVTDVESGPAGLLTIGDLHRSQPNAAVGVLVPRATRIDAEMQQRGIVLPNLTVEMLAQLGIREDAIVRIPAGEGGTSETTRALGEWGRSNPGKRVLVVVGPSHGRRYRRALRRAWPDGHLAPIVITAPYALFRAEDWWQSRTTVREGLVELEKLALDYARHPW
;
A
#
# COMPACT_ATOMS: atom_id res chain seq x y z
N MET A 1 -29.32 2.66 -31.30
CA MET A 1 -27.86 2.63 -31.48
C MET A 1 -27.27 3.98 -31.94
N ARG A 2 -27.62 4.55 -33.06
CA ARG A 2 -27.01 5.82 -33.59
C ARG A 2 -27.11 7.03 -32.66
N ARG A 3 -28.21 7.20 -31.90
CA ARG A 3 -28.37 8.31 -30.92
C ARG A 3 -27.43 8.15 -29.71
N LEU A 4 -27.25 6.93 -29.21
CA LEU A 4 -26.36 6.64 -28.08
C LEU A 4 -24.88 6.88 -28.47
N VAL A 5 -24.47 6.45 -29.65
CA VAL A 5 -23.12 6.68 -30.18
C VAL A 5 -22.83 8.17 -30.33
N ARG A 6 -23.81 8.96 -30.87
CA ARG A 6 -23.67 10.42 -30.98
C ARG A 6 -23.56 11.09 -29.61
N ALA A 7 -24.38 10.68 -28.63
CA ALA A 7 -24.31 11.23 -27.27
C ALA A 7 -22.94 10.93 -26.62
N LEU A 8 -22.44 9.70 -26.76
CA LEU A 8 -21.11 9.33 -26.26
C LEU A 8 -19.99 10.12 -26.95
N ALA A 9 -20.09 10.32 -28.28
CA ALA A 9 -19.10 11.11 -29.02
C ALA A 9 -19.10 12.59 -28.57
N ILE A 10 -20.27 13.20 -28.33
CA ILE A 10 -20.37 14.58 -27.84
C ILE A 10 -19.77 14.68 -26.44
N VAL A 11 -20.07 13.75 -25.52
CA VAL A 11 -19.49 13.71 -24.17
C VAL A 11 -17.97 13.56 -24.23
N ALA A 12 -17.45 12.70 -25.11
CA ALA A 12 -16.02 12.51 -25.31
C ALA A 12 -15.32 13.78 -25.83
N VAL A 13 -15.94 14.46 -26.82
CA VAL A 13 -15.40 15.72 -27.38
C VAL A 13 -15.44 16.85 -26.36
N MET A 14 -16.54 16.99 -25.62
CA MET A 14 -16.64 17.98 -24.55
C MET A 14 -15.63 17.69 -23.42
N GLY A 15 -15.48 16.43 -23.01
CA GLY A 15 -14.48 16.01 -22.04
C GLY A 15 -13.05 16.32 -22.49
N ALA A 16 -12.72 16.04 -23.74
CA ALA A 16 -11.43 16.38 -24.35
C ALA A 16 -11.20 17.91 -24.38
N GLY A 17 -12.22 18.69 -24.74
CA GLY A 17 -12.15 20.15 -24.72
C GLY A 17 -11.88 20.74 -23.33
N VAL A 18 -12.55 20.22 -22.30
CA VAL A 18 -12.30 20.62 -20.90
C VAL A 18 -10.89 20.27 -20.46
N LEU A 19 -10.37 19.10 -20.84
CA LEU A 19 -9.01 18.66 -20.51
C LEU A 19 -7.92 19.44 -21.29
N ALA A 20 -8.27 20.14 -22.39
CA ALA A 20 -7.36 21.04 -23.07
C ALA A 20 -7.05 22.31 -22.25
N ILE A 21 -7.93 22.70 -21.31
CA ILE A 21 -7.71 23.83 -20.41
C ILE A 21 -6.82 23.37 -19.26
N ALA A 22 -5.62 23.94 -19.14
CA ALA A 22 -4.61 23.51 -18.16
C ALA A 22 -5.11 23.41 -16.72
N PRO A 23 -5.88 24.37 -16.14
CA PRO A 23 -6.41 24.23 -14.78
C PRO A 23 -7.36 23.05 -14.63
N ALA A 24 -8.25 22.80 -15.59
CA ALA A 24 -9.19 21.68 -15.54
C ALA A 24 -8.49 20.33 -15.63
N ARG A 25 -7.50 20.23 -16.51
CA ARG A 25 -6.63 19.05 -16.64
C ARG A 25 -5.91 18.74 -15.33
N HIS A 26 -5.27 19.74 -14.71
CA HIS A 26 -4.58 19.56 -13.43
C HIS A 26 -5.55 19.17 -12.31
N ALA A 27 -6.76 19.75 -12.28
CA ALA A 27 -7.79 19.37 -11.31
C ALA A 27 -8.22 17.90 -11.50
N ALA A 28 -8.44 17.45 -12.74
CA ALA A 28 -8.77 16.07 -13.06
C ALA A 28 -7.65 15.11 -12.64
N LEU A 29 -6.40 15.43 -12.97
CA LEU A 29 -5.24 14.62 -12.60
C LEU A 29 -5.06 14.51 -11.07
N ARG A 30 -5.22 15.62 -10.33
CA ARG A 30 -5.21 15.61 -8.85
C ARG A 30 -6.34 14.73 -8.30
N SER A 31 -7.53 14.86 -8.82
CA SER A 31 -8.68 14.04 -8.40
C SER A 31 -8.41 12.56 -8.64
N THR A 32 -7.84 12.22 -9.79
CA THR A 32 -7.42 10.85 -10.11
C THR A 32 -6.37 10.33 -9.12
N GLY A 33 -5.35 11.13 -8.80
CA GLY A 33 -4.35 10.76 -7.79
C GLY A 33 -4.99 10.55 -6.40
N ARG A 34 -5.93 11.40 -6.00
CA ARG A 34 -6.65 11.28 -4.72
C ARG A 34 -7.54 10.05 -4.63
N ILE A 35 -8.03 9.53 -5.76
CA ILE A 35 -8.77 8.26 -5.79
C ILE A 35 -7.88 7.11 -5.30
N LEU A 36 -6.60 7.13 -5.58
CA LEU A 36 -5.66 6.07 -5.16
C LEU A 36 -5.29 6.16 -3.69
N VAL A 37 -5.18 7.37 -3.17
CA VAL A 37 -4.75 7.61 -1.79
C VAL A 37 -5.87 7.29 -0.81
N ALA A 38 -5.55 6.55 0.23
CA ALA A 38 -6.41 6.36 1.39
C ALA A 38 -5.54 6.30 2.65
N SER A 39 -5.68 7.31 3.50
CA SER A 39 -4.91 7.44 4.73
C SER A 39 -5.85 7.77 5.89
N ASP A 40 -5.68 7.00 6.98
CA ASP A 40 -6.36 7.29 8.25
C ASP A 40 -5.49 8.26 9.07
N GLN A 41 -6.07 8.80 10.13
CA GLN A 41 -5.29 9.51 11.13
C GLN A 41 -4.45 8.49 11.94
N PRO A 42 -3.14 8.73 12.15
CA PRO A 42 -2.33 7.88 13.01
C PRO A 42 -2.92 7.79 14.42
N GLN A 43 -2.96 6.59 14.97
CA GLN A 43 -3.41 6.32 16.32
C GLN A 43 -2.43 5.38 17.00
N PRO A 44 -2.40 5.32 18.36
CA PRO A 44 -1.60 4.33 19.06
C PRO A 44 -1.93 2.91 18.59
N ALA A 45 -0.89 2.12 18.34
CA ALA A 45 -1.01 0.75 17.87
C ALA A 45 -0.14 -0.20 18.69
N ASP A 46 -0.53 -1.48 18.73
CA ASP A 46 0.27 -2.55 19.31
C ASP A 46 1.28 -3.13 18.32
N LEU A 47 0.95 -3.04 17.02
CA LEU A 47 1.78 -3.50 15.92
C LEU A 47 1.80 -2.45 14.80
N ILE A 48 2.99 -2.07 14.37
CA ILE A 48 3.20 -1.20 13.21
C ILE A 48 3.85 -2.03 12.10
N VAL A 49 3.23 -2.09 10.92
CA VAL A 49 3.70 -2.91 9.80
C VAL A 49 3.88 -2.04 8.57
N THR A 50 4.92 -2.30 7.76
CA THR A 50 4.99 -1.75 6.41
C THR A 50 4.56 -2.79 5.38
N ASP A 51 3.82 -2.35 4.37
CA ASP A 51 3.64 -3.14 3.17
C ASP A 51 4.96 -3.26 2.40
N VAL A 52 5.19 -4.41 1.78
CA VAL A 52 6.45 -4.72 1.06
C VAL A 52 6.67 -3.72 -0.09
N GLU A 53 5.61 -3.30 -0.77
CA GLU A 53 5.68 -2.37 -1.90
C GLU A 53 6.05 -0.93 -1.48
N SER A 54 5.96 -0.59 -0.20
CA SER A 54 6.30 0.76 0.32
C SER A 54 7.80 1.04 0.35
N GLY A 55 8.63 0.01 0.28
CA GLY A 55 10.08 0.11 0.22
C GLY A 55 10.71 0.99 1.31
N PRO A 56 11.80 1.71 1.00
CA PRO A 56 12.49 2.54 1.97
C PRO A 56 11.61 3.65 2.60
N ALA A 57 10.64 4.19 1.86
CA ALA A 57 9.72 5.20 2.38
C ALA A 57 8.85 4.64 3.51
N GLY A 58 8.38 3.39 3.39
CA GLY A 58 7.66 2.69 4.44
C GLY A 58 8.52 2.48 5.68
N LEU A 59 9.78 2.07 5.51
CA LEU A 59 10.71 1.83 6.62
C LEU A 59 11.05 3.11 7.38
N LEU A 60 11.30 4.22 6.69
CA LEU A 60 11.49 5.53 7.33
C LEU A 60 10.27 5.93 8.15
N THR A 61 9.07 5.73 7.59
CA THR A 61 7.81 6.03 8.29
C THR A 61 7.64 5.15 9.54
N ILE A 62 8.00 3.86 9.48
CA ILE A 62 8.02 2.99 10.66
C ILE A 62 8.99 3.51 11.71
N GLY A 63 10.19 3.93 11.33
CA GLY A 63 11.16 4.51 12.25
C GLY A 63 10.62 5.71 13.00
N ASP A 64 9.91 6.62 12.32
CA ASP A 64 9.28 7.79 12.94
C ASP A 64 8.13 7.39 13.89
N LEU A 65 7.29 6.46 13.45
CA LEU A 65 6.18 5.95 14.26
C LEU A 65 6.67 5.22 15.50
N HIS A 66 7.66 4.35 15.37
CA HIS A 66 8.21 3.60 16.49
C HIS A 66 8.86 4.52 17.53
N ARG A 67 9.54 5.61 17.11
CA ARG A 67 10.05 6.62 18.04
C ARG A 67 8.94 7.30 18.84
N SER A 68 7.79 7.52 18.24
CA SER A 68 6.61 8.10 18.93
C SER A 68 5.82 7.08 19.76
N GLN A 69 5.97 5.79 19.44
CA GLN A 69 5.27 4.66 20.07
C GLN A 69 6.24 3.51 20.36
N PRO A 70 7.21 3.69 21.30
CA PRO A 70 8.32 2.75 21.48
C PRO A 70 7.90 1.38 22.02
N ASN A 71 6.70 1.26 22.54
CA ASN A 71 6.12 0.00 23.02
C ASN A 71 5.40 -0.80 21.91
N ALA A 72 5.18 -0.21 20.74
CA ALA A 72 4.58 -0.91 19.62
C ALA A 72 5.59 -1.87 19.00
N ALA A 73 5.19 -3.11 18.76
CA ALA A 73 5.99 -4.05 17.97
C ALA A 73 6.06 -3.61 16.51
N VAL A 74 7.13 -3.97 15.82
CA VAL A 74 7.29 -3.70 14.38
C VAL A 74 7.14 -5.00 13.62
N GLY A 75 6.11 -5.08 12.77
CA GLY A 75 5.84 -6.24 11.93
C GLY A 75 6.64 -6.20 10.63
N VAL A 76 7.29 -7.30 10.32
CA VAL A 76 7.95 -7.52 9.03
C VAL A 76 7.23 -8.65 8.31
N LEU A 77 6.64 -8.33 7.16
CA LEU A 77 6.03 -9.31 6.27
C LEU A 77 7.12 -10.11 5.58
N VAL A 78 7.17 -11.41 5.83
CA VAL A 78 8.19 -12.30 5.29
C VAL A 78 7.58 -13.12 4.15
N PRO A 79 7.89 -12.80 2.90
CA PRO A 79 7.43 -13.60 1.78
C PRO A 79 8.05 -14.99 1.80
N ARG A 80 7.35 -15.96 1.20
CA ARG A 80 7.91 -17.31 1.00
C ARG A 80 9.13 -17.22 0.08
N ALA A 81 10.14 -18.01 0.39
CA ALA A 81 11.29 -18.12 -0.49
C ALA A 81 10.89 -18.52 -1.92
N THR A 82 11.37 -17.79 -2.89
CA THR A 82 11.15 -18.06 -4.30
C THR A 82 12.05 -19.20 -4.78
N ARG A 83 11.79 -19.71 -6.00
CA ARG A 83 12.70 -20.66 -6.64
C ARG A 83 14.12 -20.07 -6.79
N ILE A 84 14.24 -18.77 -7.02
CA ILE A 84 15.55 -18.10 -7.13
C ILE A 84 16.25 -18.10 -5.77
N ASP A 85 15.55 -17.79 -4.69
CA ASP A 85 16.12 -17.81 -3.34
C ASP A 85 16.63 -19.20 -2.97
N ALA A 86 15.87 -20.26 -3.30
CA ALA A 86 16.27 -21.64 -3.08
C ALA A 86 17.53 -22.01 -3.88
N GLU A 87 17.62 -21.59 -5.14
CA GLU A 87 18.80 -21.82 -5.99
C GLU A 87 20.03 -21.08 -5.47
N MET A 88 19.87 -19.83 -5.01
CA MET A 88 20.96 -19.07 -4.40
C MET A 88 21.45 -19.72 -3.11
N GLN A 89 20.53 -20.18 -2.27
CA GLN A 89 20.87 -20.89 -1.03
C GLN A 89 21.63 -22.20 -1.31
N GLN A 90 21.24 -22.96 -2.33
CA GLN A 90 21.97 -24.18 -2.75
C GLN A 90 23.43 -23.88 -3.18
N ARG A 91 23.67 -22.68 -3.72
CA ARG A 91 25.03 -22.21 -4.09
C ARG A 91 25.78 -21.57 -2.93
N GLY A 92 25.25 -21.61 -1.72
CA GLY A 92 25.87 -21.01 -0.54
C GLY A 92 25.73 -19.47 -0.48
N ILE A 93 24.90 -18.87 -1.32
CA ILE A 93 24.65 -17.42 -1.32
C ILE A 93 23.55 -17.12 -0.30
N VAL A 94 23.91 -16.45 0.79
CA VAL A 94 22.96 -15.99 1.80
C VAL A 94 22.55 -14.57 1.44
N LEU A 95 21.26 -14.38 1.15
CA LEU A 95 20.70 -13.05 0.94
C LEU A 95 20.42 -12.40 2.31
N PRO A 96 20.98 -11.20 2.56
CA PRO A 96 20.70 -10.47 3.80
C PRO A 96 19.23 -10.07 3.83
N ASN A 97 18.64 -10.07 5.02
CA ASN A 97 17.30 -9.48 5.21
C ASN A 97 17.43 -7.96 5.32
N LEU A 98 17.52 -7.31 4.16
CA LEU A 98 17.70 -5.85 4.08
C LEU A 98 16.67 -5.07 4.89
N THR A 99 15.44 -5.57 4.98
CA THR A 99 14.38 -4.93 5.79
C THR A 99 14.76 -4.89 7.25
N VAL A 100 15.19 -6.02 7.82
CA VAL A 100 15.59 -6.10 9.25
C VAL A 100 16.84 -5.27 9.50
N GLU A 101 17.82 -5.31 8.60
CA GLU A 101 19.03 -4.50 8.71
C GLU A 101 18.73 -2.99 8.69
N MET A 102 17.86 -2.54 7.80
CA MET A 102 17.43 -1.14 7.75
C MET A 102 16.66 -0.75 9.01
N LEU A 103 15.79 -1.61 9.55
CA LEU A 103 15.09 -1.36 10.81
C LEU A 103 16.07 -1.23 11.97
N ALA A 104 17.10 -2.06 12.03
CA ALA A 104 18.16 -1.96 13.04
C ALA A 104 18.92 -0.62 12.95
N GLN A 105 19.24 -0.16 11.73
CA GLN A 105 19.86 1.16 11.50
C GLN A 105 18.94 2.32 11.93
N LEU A 106 17.62 2.12 11.88
CA LEU A 106 16.63 3.09 12.38
C LEU A 106 16.44 3.03 13.91
N GLY A 107 17.21 2.19 14.61
CA GLY A 107 17.19 2.05 16.05
C GLY A 107 16.13 1.08 16.59
N ILE A 108 15.50 0.28 15.71
CA ILE A 108 14.50 -0.72 16.11
C ILE A 108 15.23 -1.99 16.52
N ARG A 109 15.01 -2.40 17.77
CA ARG A 109 15.65 -3.59 18.34
C ARG A 109 15.06 -4.86 17.78
N GLU A 110 15.85 -5.91 17.67
CA GLU A 110 15.42 -7.23 17.14
C GLU A 110 14.26 -7.85 17.95
N ASP A 111 14.24 -7.64 19.26
CA ASP A 111 13.18 -8.12 20.15
C ASP A 111 11.83 -7.38 19.97
N ALA A 112 11.83 -6.22 19.34
CA ALA A 112 10.63 -5.49 18.95
C ALA A 112 10.08 -5.94 17.59
N ILE A 113 10.81 -6.79 16.84
CA ILE A 113 10.44 -7.22 15.49
C ILE A 113 9.60 -8.50 15.52
N VAL A 114 8.40 -8.45 14.96
CA VAL A 114 7.51 -9.59 14.76
C VAL A 114 7.53 -9.99 13.28
N ARG A 115 7.99 -11.20 12.98
CA ARG A 115 7.99 -11.75 11.62
C ARG A 115 6.65 -12.39 11.30
N ILE A 116 6.00 -11.92 10.25
CA ILE A 116 4.67 -12.39 9.82
C ILE A 116 4.83 -13.07 8.44
N PRO A 117 4.68 -14.39 8.35
CA PRO A 117 4.73 -15.09 7.06
C PRO A 117 3.65 -14.59 6.10
N ALA A 118 4.02 -14.16 4.89
CA ALA A 118 3.14 -13.45 3.95
C ALA A 118 2.99 -14.15 2.58
N GLY A 119 3.14 -15.46 2.50
CA GLY A 119 2.97 -16.22 1.26
C GLY A 119 3.96 -15.81 0.17
N GLU A 120 3.52 -15.71 -1.08
CA GLU A 120 4.38 -15.31 -2.22
C GLU A 120 4.54 -13.78 -2.32
N GLY A 121 3.90 -13.02 -1.43
CA GLY A 121 3.86 -11.56 -1.46
C GLY A 121 2.67 -11.03 -2.27
N GLY A 122 2.65 -9.70 -2.47
CA GLY A 122 1.53 -9.02 -3.08
C GLY A 122 0.36 -8.74 -2.11
N THR A 123 -0.52 -7.82 -2.51
CA THR A 123 -1.53 -7.24 -1.61
C THR A 123 -2.49 -8.27 -1.01
N SER A 124 -2.94 -9.25 -1.80
CA SER A 124 -3.89 -10.27 -1.31
C SER A 124 -3.28 -11.14 -0.22
N GLU A 125 -2.02 -11.55 -0.39
CA GLU A 125 -1.36 -12.43 0.56
C GLU A 125 -0.90 -11.71 1.81
N THR A 126 -0.36 -10.50 1.66
CA THR A 126 0.04 -9.68 2.80
C THR A 126 -1.16 -9.27 3.66
N THR A 127 -2.28 -8.91 3.04
CA THR A 127 -3.51 -8.57 3.79
C THR A 127 -4.14 -9.79 4.45
N ARG A 128 -4.08 -10.98 3.82
CA ARG A 128 -4.52 -12.23 4.43
C ARG A 128 -3.66 -12.58 5.65
N ALA A 129 -2.34 -12.49 5.53
CA ALA A 129 -1.41 -12.74 6.65
C ALA A 129 -1.68 -11.81 7.84
N LEU A 130 -1.95 -10.53 7.57
CA LEU A 130 -2.34 -9.57 8.61
C LEU A 130 -3.70 -9.91 9.23
N GLY A 131 -4.67 -10.34 8.44
CA GLY A 131 -5.96 -10.82 8.94
C GLY A 131 -5.82 -12.06 9.84
N GLU A 132 -4.92 -12.99 9.49
CA GLU A 132 -4.60 -14.16 10.31
C GLU A 132 -3.91 -13.76 11.62
N TRP A 133 -2.98 -12.81 11.54
CA TRP A 133 -2.35 -12.24 12.73
C TRP A 133 -3.40 -11.58 13.63
N GLY A 134 -4.33 -10.80 13.07
CA GLY A 134 -5.43 -10.17 13.81
C GLY A 134 -6.31 -11.20 14.53
N ARG A 135 -6.67 -12.32 13.88
CA ARG A 135 -7.43 -13.43 14.51
C ARG A 135 -6.69 -14.02 15.70
N SER A 136 -5.38 -14.17 15.60
CA SER A 136 -4.54 -14.73 16.66
C SER A 136 -4.24 -13.74 17.80
N ASN A 137 -4.53 -12.45 17.60
CA ASN A 137 -4.23 -11.37 18.54
C ASN A 137 -5.47 -10.48 18.76
N PRO A 138 -6.55 -11.01 19.36
CA PRO A 138 -7.78 -10.26 19.57
C PRO A 138 -7.53 -9.04 20.47
N GLY A 139 -8.18 -7.92 20.16
CA GLY A 139 -8.04 -6.66 20.89
C GLY A 139 -6.77 -5.85 20.59
N LYS A 140 -5.84 -6.39 19.80
CA LYS A 140 -4.65 -5.67 19.34
C LYS A 140 -4.96 -4.78 18.17
N ARG A 141 -4.43 -3.54 18.19
CA ARG A 141 -4.56 -2.57 17.12
C ARG A 141 -3.34 -2.65 16.19
N VAL A 142 -3.62 -2.76 14.90
CA VAL A 142 -2.59 -2.80 13.85
C VAL A 142 -2.63 -1.50 13.05
N LEU A 143 -1.46 -0.90 12.86
CA LEU A 143 -1.23 0.22 11.97
C LEU A 143 -0.39 -0.25 10.78
N VAL A 144 -0.89 -0.07 9.57
CA VAL A 144 -0.21 -0.49 8.35
C VAL A 144 0.22 0.74 7.55
N VAL A 145 1.51 0.82 7.26
CA VAL A 145 2.10 1.85 6.41
C VAL A 145 2.14 1.34 4.98
N VAL A 146 1.54 2.09 4.06
CA VAL A 146 1.45 1.73 2.64
C VAL A 146 1.94 2.85 1.74
N GLY A 147 2.33 2.52 0.51
CA GLY A 147 2.60 3.53 -0.51
C GLY A 147 1.31 4.30 -0.87
N PRO A 148 1.39 5.63 -1.10
CA PRO A 148 0.19 6.44 -1.37
C PRO A 148 -0.59 5.98 -2.59
N SER A 149 0.09 5.53 -3.64
CA SER A 149 -0.53 5.12 -4.92
C SER A 149 -1.49 3.93 -4.78
N HIS A 150 -1.22 3.00 -3.87
CA HIS A 150 -2.05 1.80 -3.67
C HIS A 150 -2.82 1.77 -2.34
N GLY A 151 -2.80 2.85 -1.58
CA GLY A 151 -3.42 2.93 -0.27
C GLY A 151 -4.89 2.56 -0.25
N ARG A 152 -5.68 3.02 -1.23
CA ARG A 152 -7.11 2.67 -1.32
C ARG A 152 -7.34 1.19 -1.60
N ARG A 153 -6.61 0.61 -2.55
CA ARG A 153 -6.71 -0.81 -2.91
C ARG A 153 -6.28 -1.70 -1.74
N TYR A 154 -5.18 -1.34 -1.09
CA TYR A 154 -4.68 -2.05 0.08
C TYR A 154 -5.70 -2.03 1.24
N ARG A 155 -6.26 -0.85 1.56
CA ARG A 155 -7.30 -0.71 2.59
C ARG A 155 -8.51 -1.58 2.30
N ARG A 156 -8.98 -1.64 1.05
CA ARG A 156 -10.11 -2.48 0.64
C ARG A 156 -9.80 -3.96 0.84
N ALA A 157 -8.62 -4.41 0.37
CA ALA A 157 -8.18 -5.79 0.53
C ALA A 157 -8.02 -6.17 2.01
N LEU A 158 -7.44 -5.29 2.81
CA LEU A 158 -7.24 -5.51 4.24
C LEU A 158 -8.58 -5.60 4.99
N ARG A 159 -9.54 -4.75 4.69
CA ARG A 159 -10.89 -4.82 5.28
C ARG A 159 -11.58 -6.15 4.99
N ARG A 160 -11.43 -6.70 3.79
CA ARG A 160 -11.99 -8.02 3.45
C ARG A 160 -11.30 -9.17 4.18
N ALA A 161 -10.00 -9.05 4.42
CA ALA A 161 -9.23 -10.07 5.11
C ALA A 161 -9.32 -9.99 6.64
N TRP A 162 -9.75 -8.83 7.17
CA TRP A 162 -9.76 -8.56 8.60
C TRP A 162 -10.93 -9.29 9.29
N PRO A 163 -10.70 -9.89 10.46
CA PRO A 163 -11.75 -10.64 11.16
C PRO A 163 -12.82 -9.70 11.73
N ASP A 164 -14.08 -10.14 11.62
CA ASP A 164 -15.23 -9.42 12.19
C ASP A 164 -15.11 -9.33 13.71
N GLY A 165 -15.62 -8.23 14.28
CA GLY A 165 -15.61 -8.00 15.72
C GLY A 165 -14.25 -7.58 16.31
N HIS A 166 -13.19 -7.51 15.50
CA HIS A 166 -11.87 -7.04 15.93
C HIS A 166 -11.71 -5.53 15.67
N LEU A 167 -10.76 -4.89 16.39
CA LEU A 167 -10.42 -3.49 16.13
C LEU A 167 -9.98 -3.33 14.68
N ALA A 168 -10.62 -2.42 13.94
CA ALA A 168 -10.30 -2.18 12.54
C ALA A 168 -8.83 -1.72 12.40
N PRO A 169 -8.09 -2.25 11.41
CA PRO A 169 -6.73 -1.84 11.16
C PRO A 169 -6.69 -0.40 10.64
N ILE A 170 -5.65 0.32 11.04
CA ILE A 170 -5.39 1.69 10.60
C ILE A 170 -4.46 1.61 9.40
N VAL A 171 -4.82 2.27 8.30
CA VAL A 171 -3.98 2.34 7.10
C VAL A 171 -3.53 3.78 6.90
N ILE A 172 -2.23 4.01 6.95
CA ILE A 172 -1.62 5.32 6.67
C ILE A 172 -0.69 5.23 5.47
N THR A 173 -0.50 6.33 4.79
CA THR A 173 0.43 6.41 3.66
C THR A 173 1.80 6.88 4.11
N ALA A 174 2.86 6.33 3.49
CA ALA A 174 4.24 6.74 3.72
C ALA A 174 4.48 8.16 3.16
N PRO A 175 4.77 9.18 4.00
CA PRO A 175 4.95 10.56 3.55
C PRO A 175 6.22 10.75 2.72
N TYR A 176 7.19 9.84 2.83
CA TYR A 176 8.46 9.88 2.10
C TYR A 176 8.39 9.28 0.70
N ALA A 177 7.22 8.74 0.30
CA ALA A 177 7.05 8.15 -1.03
C ALA A 177 7.08 9.20 -2.14
N LEU A 178 7.55 8.79 -3.32
CA LEU A 178 7.65 9.68 -4.47
C LEU A 178 6.27 10.03 -5.06
N PHE A 179 5.29 9.14 -4.93
CA PHE A 179 3.94 9.38 -5.43
C PHE A 179 3.20 10.38 -4.53
N ARG A 180 2.75 11.47 -5.13
CA ARG A 180 1.90 12.48 -4.49
C ARG A 180 0.70 12.74 -5.38
N ALA A 181 -0.50 12.75 -4.81
CA ALA A 181 -1.75 12.95 -5.55
C ALA A 181 -1.78 14.29 -6.31
N GLU A 182 -1.03 15.28 -5.82
CA GLU A 182 -1.00 16.65 -6.33
C GLU A 182 -0.18 16.82 -7.62
N ASP A 183 0.78 15.92 -7.89
CA ASP A 183 1.75 16.08 -8.97
C ASP A 183 2.26 14.77 -9.61
N TRP A 184 1.61 13.63 -9.33
CA TRP A 184 2.01 12.29 -9.80
C TRP A 184 2.24 12.19 -11.33
N TRP A 185 1.62 13.06 -12.09
CA TRP A 185 1.74 13.09 -13.55
C TRP A 185 3.01 13.80 -14.07
N GLN A 186 3.81 14.41 -13.20
CA GLN A 186 5.00 15.17 -13.58
C GLN A 186 6.24 14.29 -13.76
N SER A 187 6.23 13.06 -13.26
CA SER A 187 7.36 12.13 -13.34
C SER A 187 6.92 10.84 -14.06
N ARG A 188 7.78 10.33 -14.95
CA ARG A 188 7.55 9.06 -15.63
C ARG A 188 7.33 7.90 -14.66
N THR A 189 8.08 7.88 -13.57
CA THR A 189 8.00 6.84 -12.54
C THR A 189 6.63 6.86 -11.87
N THR A 190 6.19 8.01 -11.38
CA THR A 190 4.92 8.17 -10.68
C THR A 190 3.71 8.06 -11.60
N VAL A 191 3.84 8.45 -12.89
CA VAL A 191 2.81 8.20 -13.93
C VAL A 191 2.61 6.70 -14.10
N ARG A 192 3.69 5.94 -14.31
CA ARG A 192 3.61 4.48 -14.49
C ARG A 192 2.99 3.82 -13.25
N GLU A 193 3.45 4.19 -12.07
CA GLU A 193 2.92 3.71 -10.80
C GLU A 193 1.41 3.99 -10.68
N GLY A 194 1.00 5.25 -10.88
CA GLY A 194 -0.40 5.66 -10.78
C GLY A 194 -1.32 4.96 -11.79
N LEU A 195 -0.90 4.82 -13.05
CA LEU A 195 -1.69 4.14 -14.07
C LEU A 195 -1.88 2.65 -13.76
N VAL A 196 -0.82 1.96 -13.34
CA VAL A 196 -0.90 0.54 -12.95
C VAL A 196 -1.81 0.36 -11.73
N GLU A 197 -1.74 1.26 -10.75
CA GLU A 197 -2.60 1.16 -9.56
C GLU A 197 -4.05 1.54 -9.84
N LEU A 198 -4.34 2.43 -10.78
CA LEU A 198 -5.70 2.69 -11.27
C LEU A 198 -6.31 1.46 -11.93
N GLU A 199 -5.55 0.78 -12.80
CA GLU A 199 -5.97 -0.48 -13.43
C GLU A 199 -6.28 -1.55 -12.35
N LYS A 200 -5.34 -1.79 -11.43
CA LYS A 200 -5.53 -2.76 -10.34
C LYS A 200 -6.73 -2.41 -9.46
N LEU A 201 -6.94 -1.12 -9.16
CA LEU A 201 -8.07 -0.67 -8.36
C LEU A 201 -9.40 -0.88 -9.10
N ALA A 202 -9.44 -0.59 -10.41
CA ALA A 202 -10.63 -0.86 -11.24
C ALA A 202 -10.96 -2.35 -11.28
N LEU A 203 -9.95 -3.22 -11.44
CA LEU A 203 -10.12 -4.68 -11.37
C LEU A 203 -10.58 -5.15 -9.98
N ASP A 204 -10.07 -4.54 -8.90
CA ASP A 204 -10.51 -4.84 -7.53
C ASP A 204 -12.00 -4.48 -7.34
N TYR A 205 -12.46 -3.35 -7.85
CA TYR A 205 -13.88 -2.98 -7.81
C TYR A 205 -14.74 -3.90 -8.67
N ALA A 206 -14.27 -4.31 -9.84
CA ALA A 206 -15.00 -5.23 -10.71
C ALA A 206 -15.18 -6.62 -10.08
N ARG A 207 -14.17 -7.11 -9.36
CA ARG A 207 -14.19 -8.43 -8.69
C ARG A 207 -14.88 -8.40 -7.33
N HIS A 208 -14.82 -7.27 -6.65
CA HIS A 208 -15.30 -7.07 -5.28
C HIS A 208 -16.03 -5.72 -5.18
N PRO A 209 -17.23 -5.61 -5.73
CA PRO A 209 -17.98 -4.34 -5.82
C PRO A 209 -18.36 -3.75 -4.46
N TRP A 210 -18.39 -4.54 -3.40
CA TRP A 210 -18.78 -4.15 -2.03
C TRP A 210 -17.64 -4.31 -1.03
#